data_613938dd6f41880fb938ae2339ee701a
#
_entry.id   613938dd6f41880fb938ae2339ee701a
#
_cell.length_a   1.000
_cell.length_b   1.000
_cell.length_c   1.000
_cell.angle_alpha   90.00
_cell.angle_beta   90.00
_cell.angle_gamma   90.00
#
_symmetry.space_group_name_H-M   'P 1'
#
loop_
_entity.id
_entity.type
_entity.pdbx_description
1 polymer ?
#
loop_
_entity_poly.entity_id
_entity_poly.type
_entity_poly.pdbx_seq_one_letter_code
_entity_poly.pdbx_strand_id
1 'polypeptide(L)'
;MFNSKPLILALAIASPFFAINAQAAEAKPSVVIVHGAFADGSDWAKVVPLLQEKGIKVTVVQNPLTSLVDDVAATQRVLNNQEGDVVLVGHSWGGTVITEAGADEKVRSLVYVAAFAPNAGQSSGELYSGYRTAPGSSQITADKNGFLYLTPQGMAADFAQDLPAAQTAVMTATQGPIRAAAFDERTSVAAWKQKPSWYLVASDDRMIVPEMQRDFAKKIGAQTTEVAASHVPQQSRPADVAKVIIQAVEKTQAAAK
;
A
#
# COMPACT_ATOMS: atom_id res chain seq x y z
N MET A 1 -45.97 75.75 34.08
CA MET A 1 -46.04 74.54 33.22
C MET A 1 -44.62 73.99 33.03
N PHE A 2 -44.21 73.02 33.83
CA PHE A 2 -42.91 72.38 33.72
C PHE A 2 -43.05 71.06 32.97
N ASN A 3 -42.37 70.95 31.85
CA ASN A 3 -42.41 69.80 30.99
C ASN A 3 -41.13 68.92 31.22
N SER A 4 -41.26 67.87 32.02
CA SER A 4 -40.20 66.92 32.32
C SER A 4 -40.21 65.79 31.29
N LYS A 5 -39.15 65.69 30.48
CA LYS A 5 -38.89 64.56 29.55
C LYS A 5 -38.18 63.43 30.33
N PRO A 6 -38.57 62.16 30.14
CA PRO A 6 -37.85 61.06 30.77
C PRO A 6 -36.58 60.73 29.98
N LEU A 7 -35.48 60.54 30.71
CA LEU A 7 -34.18 60.06 30.21
C LEU A 7 -34.23 58.52 30.12
N ILE A 8 -34.21 57.96 28.91
CA ILE A 8 -34.10 56.51 28.72
C ILE A 8 -32.61 56.13 28.72
N LEU A 9 -32.20 55.43 29.77
CA LEU A 9 -30.84 54.89 29.88
C LEU A 9 -30.80 53.52 29.14
N ALA A 10 -30.18 53.47 27.98
CA ALA A 10 -29.98 52.24 27.24
C ALA A 10 -28.77 51.48 27.82
N LEU A 11 -29.03 50.36 28.50
CA LEU A 11 -28.00 49.46 29.02
C LEU A 11 -27.53 48.56 27.88
N ALA A 12 -26.35 48.79 27.33
CA ALA A 12 -25.71 47.93 26.34
C ALA A 12 -25.11 46.68 27.03
N ILE A 13 -25.75 45.54 26.87
CA ILE A 13 -25.20 44.25 27.32
C ILE A 13 -24.17 43.81 26.29
N ALA A 14 -22.88 43.92 26.58
CA ALA A 14 -21.80 43.38 25.80
C ALA A 14 -21.71 41.88 26.10
N SER A 15 -22.20 41.03 25.19
CA SER A 15 -21.99 39.59 25.25
C SER A 15 -20.56 39.29 24.82
N PRO A 16 -19.76 38.54 25.59
CA PRO A 16 -18.43 38.14 25.14
C PRO A 16 -18.62 37.04 24.08
N PHE A 17 -18.23 37.35 22.84
CA PHE A 17 -18.04 36.33 21.80
C PHE A 17 -16.83 35.48 22.20
N PHE A 18 -17.08 34.28 22.75
CA PHE A 18 -16.07 33.24 22.82
C PHE A 18 -15.85 32.74 21.37
N ALA A 19 -14.78 33.17 20.71
CA ALA A 19 -14.29 32.55 19.51
C ALA A 19 -13.81 31.13 19.88
N ILE A 20 -14.62 30.13 19.62
CA ILE A 20 -14.19 28.75 19.65
C ILE A 20 -13.25 28.60 18.46
N ASN A 21 -11.94 28.67 18.72
CA ASN A 21 -10.94 28.21 17.79
C ASN A 21 -11.14 26.68 17.61
N ALA A 22 -12.01 26.30 16.71
CA ALA A 22 -12.05 24.93 16.19
C ALA A 22 -10.74 24.75 15.42
N GLN A 23 -9.71 24.23 16.09
CA GLN A 23 -8.50 23.77 15.45
C GLN A 23 -8.95 22.65 14.50
N ALA A 24 -8.96 22.94 13.20
CA ALA A 24 -9.29 21.94 12.20
C ALA A 24 -8.39 20.72 12.47
N ALA A 25 -9.00 19.58 12.78
CA ALA A 25 -8.23 18.36 12.96
C ALA A 25 -7.40 18.16 11.70
N GLU A 26 -6.08 18.12 11.87
CA GLU A 26 -5.13 17.97 10.77
C GLU A 26 -5.51 16.71 9.98
N ALA A 27 -5.66 16.85 8.67
CA ALA A 27 -6.11 15.76 7.81
C ALA A 27 -5.13 14.60 7.92
N LYS A 28 -5.64 13.39 8.11
CA LYS A 28 -4.81 12.19 8.13
C LYS A 28 -4.12 12.02 6.78
N PRO A 29 -2.89 11.48 6.75
CA PRO A 29 -2.26 11.05 5.51
C PRO A 29 -3.19 10.12 4.74
N SER A 30 -3.27 10.28 3.42
CA SER A 30 -3.99 9.34 2.57
C SER A 30 -3.17 8.07 2.36
N VAL A 31 -3.84 6.99 2.00
CA VAL A 31 -3.21 5.71 1.67
C VAL A 31 -3.37 5.45 0.18
N VAL A 32 -2.26 5.25 -0.52
CA VAL A 32 -2.22 4.79 -1.92
C VAL A 32 -1.68 3.37 -1.93
N ILE A 33 -2.42 2.46 -2.57
CA ILE A 33 -2.11 1.03 -2.58
C ILE A 33 -1.78 0.58 -4.00
N VAL A 34 -0.70 -0.19 -4.13
CA VAL A 34 -0.20 -0.73 -5.40
C VAL A 34 -0.25 -2.25 -5.32
N HIS A 35 -1.10 -2.87 -6.14
CA HIS A 35 -1.25 -4.34 -6.18
C HIS A 35 -0.06 -5.02 -6.88
N GLY A 36 0.08 -6.33 -6.67
CA GLY A 36 1.10 -7.17 -7.26
C GLY A 36 0.76 -7.70 -8.67
N ALA A 37 1.63 -8.55 -9.19
CA ALA A 37 1.37 -9.37 -10.37
C ALA A 37 0.25 -10.38 -10.10
N PHE A 38 -0.42 -10.86 -11.12
CA PHE A 38 -1.50 -11.86 -11.04
C PHE A 38 -2.71 -11.42 -10.20
N ALA A 39 -2.85 -10.10 -10.01
CA ALA A 39 -3.91 -9.46 -9.23
C ALA A 39 -4.37 -8.17 -9.89
N ASP A 40 -5.38 -7.54 -9.32
CA ASP A 40 -5.84 -6.20 -9.63
C ASP A 40 -6.20 -5.44 -8.33
N GLY A 41 -6.69 -4.21 -8.47
CA GLY A 41 -7.01 -3.39 -7.30
C GLY A 41 -8.09 -3.99 -6.39
N SER A 42 -8.96 -4.89 -6.88
CA SER A 42 -9.99 -5.54 -6.08
C SER A 42 -9.43 -6.51 -5.04
N ASP A 43 -8.17 -6.91 -5.19
CA ASP A 43 -7.44 -7.73 -4.21
C ASP A 43 -7.41 -7.10 -2.80
N TRP A 44 -7.62 -5.80 -2.74
CA TRP A 44 -7.64 -5.00 -1.51
C TRP A 44 -9.04 -4.72 -0.94
N ALA A 45 -10.09 -5.30 -1.54
CA ALA A 45 -11.49 -5.03 -1.18
C ALA A 45 -11.82 -5.31 0.29
N LYS A 46 -11.09 -6.20 0.98
CA LYS A 46 -11.28 -6.50 2.39
C LYS A 46 -10.52 -5.53 3.33
N VAL A 47 -9.45 -4.91 2.86
CA VAL A 47 -8.63 -3.97 3.65
C VAL A 47 -9.17 -2.55 3.55
N VAL A 48 -9.60 -2.13 2.36
CA VAL A 48 -10.09 -0.77 2.10
C VAL A 48 -11.17 -0.31 3.11
N PRO A 49 -12.23 -1.08 3.38
CA PRO A 49 -13.24 -0.66 4.36
C PRO A 49 -12.67 -0.44 5.77
N LEU A 50 -11.73 -1.29 6.21
CA LEU A 50 -11.12 -1.20 7.54
C LEU A 50 -10.31 0.10 7.71
N LEU A 51 -9.70 0.60 6.64
CA LEU A 51 -8.99 1.88 6.63
C LEU A 51 -9.99 3.05 6.58
N GLN A 52 -11.04 2.93 5.77
CA GLN A 52 -12.10 3.95 5.65
C GLN A 52 -12.87 4.15 6.95
N GLU A 53 -13.13 3.08 7.72
CA GLU A 53 -13.72 3.15 9.07
C GLU A 53 -12.87 3.97 10.06
N LYS A 54 -11.56 4.07 9.81
CA LYS A 54 -10.65 4.95 10.58
C LYS A 54 -10.58 6.38 10.01
N GLY A 55 -11.41 6.71 9.02
CA GLY A 55 -11.40 8.02 8.37
C GLY A 55 -10.18 8.26 7.50
N ILE A 56 -9.53 7.20 6.99
CA ILE A 56 -8.38 7.28 6.09
C ILE A 56 -8.90 7.26 4.65
N LYS A 57 -8.48 8.24 3.83
CA LYS A 57 -8.74 8.22 2.39
C LYS A 57 -7.85 7.17 1.74
N VAL A 58 -8.44 6.29 0.93
CA VAL A 58 -7.73 5.19 0.27
C VAL A 58 -7.96 5.25 -1.23
N THR A 59 -6.89 5.10 -2.00
CA THR A 59 -6.95 4.90 -3.45
C THR A 59 -6.09 3.70 -3.82
N VAL A 60 -6.65 2.77 -4.60
CA VAL A 60 -5.92 1.61 -5.12
C VAL A 60 -5.56 1.88 -6.57
N VAL A 61 -4.27 1.78 -6.89
CA VAL A 61 -3.74 1.92 -8.24
C VAL A 61 -4.15 0.71 -9.07
N GLN A 62 -4.47 0.92 -10.33
CA GLN A 62 -4.64 -0.15 -11.32
C GLN A 62 -3.36 -0.20 -12.17
N ASN A 63 -2.49 -1.14 -11.88
CA ASN A 63 -1.24 -1.33 -12.58
C ASN A 63 -1.49 -1.93 -13.97
N PRO A 64 -0.94 -1.36 -15.07
CA PRO A 64 -0.98 -1.98 -16.37
C PRO A 64 -0.26 -3.33 -16.45
N LEU A 65 0.74 -3.57 -15.60
CA LEU A 65 1.59 -4.78 -15.56
C LEU A 65 2.35 -5.02 -16.87
N THR A 66 2.59 -3.97 -17.65
CA THR A 66 3.29 -4.01 -18.94
C THR A 66 4.79 -3.73 -18.81
N SER A 67 5.19 -2.90 -17.84
CA SER A 67 6.56 -2.57 -17.50
C SER A 67 6.62 -1.93 -16.11
N LEU A 68 7.79 -1.86 -15.48
CA LEU A 68 8.00 -1.08 -14.26
C LEU A 68 7.68 0.39 -14.49
N VAL A 69 8.13 0.93 -15.63
CA VAL A 69 7.90 2.34 -15.99
C VAL A 69 6.41 2.66 -16.09
N ASP A 70 5.60 1.79 -16.70
CA ASP A 70 4.16 2.00 -16.84
C ASP A 70 3.43 1.94 -15.49
N ASP A 71 3.82 0.99 -14.63
CA ASP A 71 3.22 0.82 -13.29
C ASP A 71 3.62 1.97 -12.36
N VAL A 72 4.86 2.45 -12.44
CA VAL A 72 5.30 3.67 -11.74
C VAL A 72 4.53 4.89 -12.26
N ALA A 73 4.34 5.03 -13.57
CA ALA A 73 3.56 6.13 -14.14
C ALA A 73 2.08 6.08 -13.70
N ALA A 74 1.49 4.87 -13.60
CA ALA A 74 0.14 4.70 -13.07
C ALA A 74 0.06 5.14 -11.59
N THR A 75 1.04 4.74 -10.78
CA THR A 75 1.16 5.14 -9.37
C THR A 75 1.32 6.65 -9.25
N GLN A 76 2.20 7.26 -10.06
CA GLN A 76 2.43 8.70 -10.04
C GLN A 76 1.17 9.51 -10.39
N ARG A 77 0.36 9.05 -11.36
CA ARG A 77 -0.95 9.70 -11.65
C ARG A 77 -1.86 9.72 -10.43
N VAL A 78 -1.87 8.65 -9.64
CA VAL A 78 -2.67 8.59 -8.41
C VAL A 78 -2.08 9.50 -7.33
N LEU A 79 -0.74 9.52 -7.15
CA LEU A 79 -0.05 10.38 -6.20
C LEU A 79 -0.30 11.87 -6.51
N ASN A 80 -0.27 12.26 -7.79
CA ASN A 80 -0.54 13.64 -8.21
C ASN A 80 -1.92 14.14 -7.81
N ASN A 81 -2.91 13.24 -7.73
CA ASN A 81 -4.28 13.55 -7.34
C ASN A 81 -4.51 13.50 -5.81
N GLN A 82 -3.49 13.15 -5.01
CA GLN A 82 -3.62 13.17 -3.56
C GLN A 82 -3.39 14.58 -3.02
N GLU A 83 -4.16 14.94 -2.01
CA GLU A 83 -3.95 16.13 -1.20
C GLU A 83 -3.16 15.77 0.07
N GLY A 84 -2.05 16.49 0.33
CA GLY A 84 -1.23 16.29 1.53
C GLY A 84 -0.36 15.02 1.50
N ASP A 85 -0.01 14.57 2.68
CA ASP A 85 0.91 13.45 2.90
C ASP A 85 0.30 12.10 2.52
N VAL A 86 1.14 11.18 2.03
CA VAL A 86 0.75 9.85 1.57
C VAL A 86 1.56 8.77 2.27
N VAL A 87 0.87 7.71 2.70
CA VAL A 87 1.47 6.41 3.00
C VAL A 87 1.29 5.53 1.76
N LEU A 88 2.39 5.11 1.14
CA LEU A 88 2.38 4.31 -0.08
C LEU A 88 2.59 2.83 0.27
N VAL A 89 1.64 1.98 -0.13
CA VAL A 89 1.58 0.55 0.19
C VAL A 89 1.81 -0.27 -1.06
N GLY A 90 2.68 -1.28 -1.01
CA GLY A 90 2.93 -2.19 -2.14
C GLY A 90 2.88 -3.65 -1.72
N HIS A 91 2.16 -4.46 -2.49
CA HIS A 91 2.12 -5.91 -2.35
C HIS A 91 2.94 -6.57 -3.45
N SER A 92 3.74 -7.57 -3.10
CA SER A 92 4.46 -8.40 -4.08
C SER A 92 5.27 -7.56 -5.09
N TRP A 93 5.00 -7.65 -6.40
CA TRP A 93 5.53 -6.78 -7.45
C TRP A 93 5.33 -5.29 -7.16
N GLY A 94 4.20 -4.92 -6.56
CA GLY A 94 3.93 -3.55 -6.14
C GLY A 94 4.99 -2.98 -5.19
N GLY A 95 5.74 -3.82 -4.47
CA GLY A 95 6.89 -3.40 -3.66
C GLY A 95 8.03 -2.81 -4.49
N THR A 96 8.30 -3.35 -5.69
CA THR A 96 9.25 -2.77 -6.64
C THR A 96 8.75 -1.42 -7.13
N VAL A 97 7.47 -1.34 -7.48
CA VAL A 97 6.84 -0.10 -7.94
C VAL A 97 6.92 1.00 -6.87
N ILE A 98 6.58 0.69 -5.61
CA ILE A 98 6.65 1.69 -4.53
C ILE A 98 8.08 2.05 -4.13
N THR A 99 9.04 1.16 -4.38
CA THR A 99 10.47 1.45 -4.17
C THR A 99 10.94 2.56 -5.12
N GLU A 100 10.42 2.60 -6.34
CA GLU A 100 10.68 3.65 -7.33
C GLU A 100 9.78 4.88 -7.09
N ALA A 101 8.46 4.72 -7.13
CA ALA A 101 7.49 5.80 -7.02
C ALA A 101 7.51 6.51 -5.65
N GLY A 102 8.00 5.84 -4.61
CA GLY A 102 8.10 6.38 -3.25
C GLY A 102 9.09 7.54 -3.08
N ALA A 103 9.87 7.86 -4.12
CA ALA A 103 10.71 9.06 -4.15
C ALA A 103 9.88 10.36 -4.22
N ASP A 104 8.60 10.29 -4.58
CA ASP A 104 7.68 11.43 -4.60
C ASP A 104 7.65 12.17 -3.26
N GLU A 105 7.61 13.50 -3.31
CA GLU A 105 7.66 14.36 -2.12
C GLU A 105 6.44 14.20 -1.20
N LYS A 106 5.28 13.84 -1.74
CA LYS A 106 4.07 13.56 -0.96
C LYS A 106 4.17 12.27 -0.16
N VAL A 107 4.98 11.31 -0.62
CA VAL A 107 5.16 10.03 0.08
C VAL A 107 6.02 10.25 1.32
N ARG A 108 5.44 9.96 2.49
CA ARG A 108 6.13 10.08 3.78
C ARG A 108 6.54 8.75 4.38
N SER A 109 5.85 7.68 4.02
CA SER A 109 6.09 6.34 4.55
C SER A 109 5.79 5.28 3.52
N LEU A 110 6.46 4.14 3.64
CA LEU A 110 6.29 2.98 2.77
C LEU A 110 5.81 1.77 3.58
N VAL A 111 4.88 1.00 3.03
CA VAL A 111 4.43 -0.26 3.62
C VAL A 111 4.58 -1.36 2.57
N TYR A 112 5.39 -2.35 2.87
CA TYR A 112 5.63 -3.53 2.05
C TYR A 112 4.82 -4.70 2.62
N VAL A 113 4.01 -5.34 1.79
CA VAL A 113 3.16 -6.47 2.18
C VAL A 113 3.57 -7.68 1.33
N ALA A 114 4.26 -8.67 1.90
CA ALA A 114 4.79 -9.83 1.20
C ALA A 114 5.46 -9.44 -0.14
N ALA A 115 6.38 -8.46 -0.12
CA ALA A 115 6.74 -7.68 -1.30
C ALA A 115 8.25 -7.62 -1.59
N PHE A 116 8.61 -7.37 -2.83
CA PHE A 116 9.99 -7.05 -3.22
C PHE A 116 10.40 -5.67 -2.69
N ALA A 117 11.68 -5.54 -2.35
CA ALA A 117 12.27 -4.26 -1.92
C ALA A 117 13.69 -4.11 -2.52
N PRO A 118 13.81 -3.85 -3.85
CA PRO A 118 15.10 -3.77 -4.53
C PRO A 118 15.94 -2.58 -4.05
N ASN A 119 17.26 -2.66 -4.27
CA ASN A 119 18.14 -1.50 -4.24
C ASN A 119 18.02 -0.70 -5.56
N ALA A 120 18.48 0.56 -5.54
CA ALA A 120 18.70 1.29 -6.79
C ALA A 120 19.67 0.49 -7.69
N GLY A 121 19.33 0.39 -8.98
CA GLY A 121 20.05 -0.41 -9.96
C GLY A 121 19.78 -1.92 -9.92
N GLN A 122 18.84 -2.39 -9.10
CA GLN A 122 18.48 -3.81 -8.95
C GLN A 122 17.09 -4.08 -9.50
N SER A 123 16.91 -5.23 -10.16
CA SER A 123 15.61 -5.72 -10.62
C SER A 123 14.99 -6.71 -9.62
N SER A 124 13.69 -6.96 -9.73
CA SER A 124 13.00 -7.97 -8.92
C SER A 124 13.49 -9.38 -9.22
N GLY A 125 13.80 -9.68 -10.47
CA GLY A 125 14.33 -10.99 -10.88
C GLY A 125 15.65 -11.32 -10.20
N GLU A 126 16.53 -10.32 -10.03
CA GLU A 126 17.83 -10.49 -9.38
C GLU A 126 17.71 -10.80 -7.88
N LEU A 127 16.58 -10.44 -7.23
CA LEU A 127 16.38 -10.64 -5.79
C LEU A 127 16.24 -12.11 -5.41
N TYR A 128 15.87 -13.00 -6.33
CA TYR A 128 15.77 -14.44 -6.06
C TYR A 128 17.14 -15.13 -5.92
N SER A 129 18.21 -14.47 -6.33
CA SER A 129 19.57 -15.06 -6.26
C SER A 129 19.95 -15.34 -4.81
N GLY A 130 20.38 -16.57 -4.57
CA GLY A 130 20.83 -17.02 -3.23
C GLY A 130 19.72 -17.60 -2.35
N TYR A 131 18.47 -17.60 -2.80
CA TYR A 131 17.36 -18.23 -2.08
C TYR A 131 16.91 -19.54 -2.74
N ARG A 132 16.24 -20.38 -1.96
CA ARG A 132 15.58 -21.57 -2.52
C ARG A 132 14.51 -21.15 -3.54
N THR A 133 14.32 -21.98 -4.55
CA THR A 133 13.24 -21.78 -5.51
C THR A 133 11.90 -21.80 -4.81
N ALA A 134 11.09 -20.77 -5.02
CA ALA A 134 9.74 -20.69 -4.48
C ALA A 134 8.84 -21.78 -5.12
N PRO A 135 8.04 -22.51 -4.34
CA PRO A 135 7.20 -23.58 -4.88
C PRO A 135 6.29 -23.11 -6.02
N GLY A 136 5.70 -21.91 -5.90
CA GLY A 136 4.81 -21.36 -6.90
C GLY A 136 5.48 -20.95 -8.22
N SER A 137 6.82 -20.87 -8.28
CA SER A 137 7.53 -20.53 -9.52
C SER A 137 7.24 -21.51 -10.66
N SER A 138 7.04 -22.80 -10.35
CA SER A 138 6.71 -23.82 -11.33
C SER A 138 5.29 -23.72 -11.89
N GLN A 139 4.45 -22.91 -11.27
CA GLN A 139 3.05 -22.70 -11.63
C GLN A 139 2.84 -21.44 -12.50
N ILE A 140 3.92 -20.73 -12.81
CA ILE A 140 3.88 -19.57 -13.70
C ILE A 140 4.03 -20.04 -15.14
N THR A 141 3.13 -19.63 -16.01
CA THR A 141 3.13 -19.93 -17.44
C THR A 141 3.18 -18.65 -18.25
N ALA A 142 3.78 -18.70 -19.44
CA ALA A 142 3.86 -17.54 -20.34
C ALA A 142 2.94 -17.75 -21.57
N ASP A 143 2.29 -16.67 -22.00
CA ASP A 143 1.62 -16.66 -23.29
C ASP A 143 2.64 -16.38 -24.44
N LYS A 144 2.14 -16.44 -25.68
CA LYS A 144 2.95 -16.19 -26.89
C LYS A 144 3.47 -14.73 -27.00
N ASN A 145 2.92 -13.81 -26.22
CA ASN A 145 3.30 -12.40 -26.21
C ASN A 145 4.25 -12.06 -25.04
N GLY A 146 4.64 -13.07 -24.23
CA GLY A 146 5.54 -12.91 -23.11
C GLY A 146 4.89 -12.38 -21.84
N PHE A 147 3.56 -12.53 -21.70
CA PHE A 147 2.86 -12.25 -20.45
C PHE A 147 2.75 -13.52 -19.61
N LEU A 148 2.98 -13.35 -18.32
CA LEU A 148 2.97 -14.42 -17.32
C LEU A 148 1.61 -14.49 -16.63
N TYR A 149 1.18 -15.73 -16.37
CA TYR A 149 -0.03 -16.09 -15.67
C TYR A 149 0.27 -17.16 -14.63
N LEU A 150 -0.49 -17.19 -13.56
CA LEU A 150 -0.56 -18.35 -12.68
C LEU A 150 -1.57 -19.38 -13.21
N THR A 151 -1.19 -20.66 -13.16
CA THR A 151 -2.15 -21.73 -13.39
C THR A 151 -3.25 -21.72 -12.32
N PRO A 152 -4.45 -22.26 -12.58
CA PRO A 152 -5.48 -22.42 -11.54
C PRO A 152 -4.97 -23.20 -10.32
N GLN A 153 -4.12 -24.21 -10.54
CA GLN A 153 -3.48 -24.97 -9.47
C GLN A 153 -2.51 -24.08 -8.67
N GLY A 154 -1.68 -23.28 -9.33
CA GLY A 154 -0.75 -22.36 -8.68
C GLY A 154 -1.47 -21.30 -7.87
N MET A 155 -2.57 -20.74 -8.37
CA MET A 155 -3.41 -19.82 -7.64
C MET A 155 -3.93 -20.44 -6.35
N ALA A 156 -4.44 -21.68 -6.40
CA ALA A 156 -5.05 -22.35 -5.26
C ALA A 156 -4.04 -22.99 -4.29
N ALA A 157 -2.86 -23.43 -4.76
CA ALA A 157 -1.93 -24.21 -3.93
C ALA A 157 -0.70 -23.42 -3.47
N ASP A 158 -0.35 -22.30 -4.15
CA ASP A 158 0.91 -21.60 -3.90
C ASP A 158 0.74 -20.08 -3.73
N PHE A 159 -0.29 -19.47 -4.36
CA PHE A 159 -0.52 -18.04 -4.26
C PHE A 159 -1.50 -17.70 -3.12
N ALA A 160 -2.59 -18.47 -3.00
CA ALA A 160 -3.68 -18.16 -2.07
C ALA A 160 -4.20 -19.47 -1.40
N GLN A 161 -3.29 -20.34 -0.93
CA GLN A 161 -3.61 -21.65 -0.39
C GLN A 161 -4.40 -21.62 0.93
N ASP A 162 -4.49 -20.48 1.57
CA ASP A 162 -5.27 -20.24 2.80
C ASP A 162 -6.66 -19.66 2.53
N LEU A 163 -7.07 -19.55 1.25
CA LEU A 163 -8.38 -19.06 0.85
C LEU A 163 -9.28 -20.19 0.33
N PRO A 164 -10.62 -20.02 0.43
CA PRO A 164 -11.57 -20.99 -0.13
C PRO A 164 -11.43 -21.16 -1.65
N ALA A 165 -11.64 -22.38 -2.15
CA ALA A 165 -11.52 -22.70 -3.59
C ALA A 165 -12.39 -21.81 -4.50
N ALA A 166 -13.59 -21.42 -4.05
CA ALA A 166 -14.45 -20.51 -4.82
C ALA A 166 -13.79 -19.12 -5.00
N GLN A 167 -13.04 -18.65 -4.00
CA GLN A 167 -12.33 -17.37 -4.08
C GLN A 167 -11.11 -17.47 -5.00
N THR A 168 -10.30 -18.53 -4.88
CA THR A 168 -9.14 -18.74 -5.75
C THR A 168 -9.54 -18.95 -7.22
N ALA A 169 -10.72 -19.54 -7.48
CA ALA A 169 -11.29 -19.63 -8.83
C ALA A 169 -11.61 -18.24 -9.43
N VAL A 170 -12.19 -17.34 -8.64
CA VAL A 170 -12.42 -15.95 -9.07
C VAL A 170 -11.10 -15.26 -9.32
N MET A 171 -10.12 -15.36 -8.40
CA MET A 171 -8.79 -14.77 -8.56
C MET A 171 -8.09 -15.25 -9.83
N THR A 172 -8.21 -16.54 -10.15
CA THR A 172 -7.69 -17.11 -11.41
C THR A 172 -8.33 -16.45 -12.64
N ALA A 173 -9.62 -16.19 -12.62
CA ALA A 173 -10.34 -15.59 -13.75
C ALA A 173 -10.08 -14.08 -13.91
N THR A 174 -9.77 -13.37 -12.81
CA THR A 174 -9.59 -11.92 -12.79
C THR A 174 -8.13 -11.50 -12.73
N GLN A 175 -7.17 -12.41 -12.64
CA GLN A 175 -5.75 -12.08 -12.53
C GLN A 175 -5.27 -11.17 -13.65
N GLY A 176 -4.52 -10.11 -13.30
CA GLY A 176 -3.80 -9.29 -14.25
C GLY A 176 -2.50 -9.98 -14.69
N PRO A 177 -2.34 -10.32 -15.98
CA PRO A 177 -1.08 -10.87 -16.47
C PRO A 177 0.03 -9.81 -16.43
N ILE A 178 1.24 -10.21 -16.05
CA ILE A 178 2.40 -9.33 -16.05
C ILE A 178 3.36 -9.69 -17.18
N ARG A 179 3.91 -8.68 -17.85
CA ARG A 179 4.95 -8.91 -18.84
C ARG A 179 6.21 -9.45 -18.15
N ALA A 180 6.75 -10.57 -18.63
CA ALA A 180 7.92 -11.22 -18.03
C ALA A 180 9.12 -10.27 -17.93
N ALA A 181 9.36 -9.46 -18.96
CA ALA A 181 10.46 -8.50 -19.00
C ALA A 181 10.39 -7.44 -17.89
N ALA A 182 9.22 -7.16 -17.31
CA ALA A 182 9.10 -6.20 -16.22
C ALA A 182 9.93 -6.62 -14.99
N PHE A 183 10.08 -7.92 -14.74
CA PHE A 183 10.89 -8.43 -13.63
C PHE A 183 12.40 -8.19 -13.81
N ASP A 184 12.86 -7.94 -15.04
CA ASP A 184 14.26 -7.64 -15.35
C ASP A 184 14.55 -6.14 -15.35
N GLU A 185 13.52 -5.30 -15.31
CA GLU A 185 13.67 -3.85 -15.24
C GLU A 185 14.19 -3.42 -13.87
N ARG A 186 15.15 -2.49 -13.88
CA ARG A 186 15.85 -2.04 -12.67
C ARG A 186 15.25 -0.77 -12.12
N THR A 187 15.08 -0.70 -10.81
CA THR A 187 14.75 0.56 -10.14
C THR A 187 15.91 1.55 -10.25
N SER A 188 15.61 2.83 -10.46
CA SER A 188 16.61 3.90 -10.49
C SER A 188 16.89 4.45 -9.08
N VAL A 189 15.92 4.35 -8.18
CA VAL A 189 16.00 4.80 -6.79
C VAL A 189 15.59 3.69 -5.82
N ALA A 190 15.92 3.88 -4.54
CA ALA A 190 15.46 3.04 -3.45
C ALA A 190 14.87 3.94 -2.37
N ALA A 191 13.59 4.30 -2.51
CA ALA A 191 12.90 5.27 -1.67
C ALA A 191 12.95 4.90 -0.16
N TRP A 192 13.00 3.60 0.17
CA TRP A 192 13.12 3.11 1.53
C TRP A 192 14.41 3.55 2.27
N LYS A 193 15.43 4.04 1.54
CA LYS A 193 16.63 4.64 2.15
C LYS A 193 16.35 6.00 2.81
N GLN A 194 15.28 6.67 2.42
CA GLN A 194 14.94 8.02 2.86
C GLN A 194 13.58 8.09 3.57
N LYS A 195 12.77 7.04 3.49
CA LYS A 195 11.42 7.00 4.02
C LYS A 195 11.29 5.93 5.10
N PRO A 196 10.65 6.24 6.25
CA PRO A 196 10.26 5.22 7.22
C PRO A 196 9.48 4.11 6.54
N SER A 197 9.80 2.86 6.87
CA SER A 197 9.22 1.70 6.19
C SER A 197 8.66 0.69 7.19
N TRP A 198 7.57 0.03 6.81
CA TRP A 198 6.95 -1.11 7.47
C TRP A 198 6.97 -2.30 6.53
N TYR A 199 7.08 -3.48 7.10
CA TYR A 199 7.05 -4.71 6.31
C TYR A 199 6.18 -5.76 7.00
N LEU A 200 5.18 -6.29 6.29
CA LEU A 200 4.42 -7.44 6.72
C LEU A 200 4.95 -8.68 6.00
N VAL A 201 5.50 -9.60 6.78
CA VAL A 201 6.00 -10.91 6.33
C VAL A 201 4.87 -11.92 6.38
N ALA A 202 4.63 -12.61 5.28
CA ALA A 202 3.70 -13.74 5.21
C ALA A 202 4.49 -15.05 5.40
N SER A 203 4.29 -15.74 6.54
CA SER A 203 5.14 -16.88 6.92
C SER A 203 4.90 -18.16 6.13
N ASP A 204 3.77 -18.27 5.44
CA ASP A 204 3.41 -19.42 4.62
C ASP A 204 3.45 -19.10 3.12
N ASP A 205 4.12 -17.99 2.75
CA ASP A 205 4.26 -17.54 1.37
C ASP A 205 5.08 -18.53 0.54
N ARG A 206 4.51 -18.93 -0.61
CA ARG A 206 5.10 -19.90 -1.55
C ARG A 206 5.50 -19.24 -2.88
N MET A 207 5.35 -17.88 -3.00
CA MET A 207 5.76 -17.06 -4.16
C MET A 207 7.03 -16.27 -3.86
N ILE A 208 7.07 -15.53 -2.76
CA ILE A 208 8.27 -14.87 -2.22
C ILE A 208 8.57 -15.54 -0.88
N VAL A 209 9.55 -16.45 -0.87
CA VAL A 209 9.80 -17.26 0.32
C VAL A 209 10.03 -16.41 1.58
N PRO A 210 9.52 -16.84 2.75
CA PRO A 210 9.53 -16.01 3.96
C PRO A 210 10.93 -15.57 4.41
N GLU A 211 11.96 -16.38 4.14
CA GLU A 211 13.34 -16.03 4.40
C GLU A 211 13.77 -14.78 3.64
N MET A 212 13.41 -14.70 2.35
CA MET A 212 13.67 -13.54 1.49
C MET A 212 12.94 -12.30 2.01
N GLN A 213 11.68 -12.44 2.43
CA GLN A 213 10.89 -11.34 2.97
C GLN A 213 11.50 -10.79 4.27
N ARG A 214 11.97 -11.67 5.19
CA ARG A 214 12.65 -11.25 6.44
C ARG A 214 13.96 -10.51 6.14
N ASP A 215 14.73 -10.99 5.17
CA ASP A 215 15.96 -10.33 4.74
C ASP A 215 15.67 -8.95 4.11
N PHE A 216 14.62 -8.83 3.32
CA PHE A 216 14.19 -7.52 2.80
C PHE A 216 13.78 -6.58 3.93
N ALA A 217 12.93 -7.02 4.85
CA ALA A 217 12.51 -6.23 5.99
C ALA A 217 13.70 -5.72 6.81
N LYS A 218 14.68 -6.60 7.09
CA LYS A 218 15.92 -6.25 7.77
C LYS A 218 16.76 -5.27 6.95
N LYS A 219 16.97 -5.53 5.66
CA LYS A 219 17.75 -4.69 4.75
C LYS A 219 17.24 -3.25 4.71
N ILE A 220 15.92 -3.08 4.63
CA ILE A 220 15.31 -1.74 4.55
C ILE A 220 15.08 -1.09 5.91
N GLY A 221 15.45 -1.73 7.02
CA GLY A 221 15.26 -1.22 8.37
C GLY A 221 13.78 -1.06 8.75
N ALA A 222 12.88 -1.91 8.21
CA ALA A 222 11.45 -1.78 8.40
C ALA A 222 11.00 -2.18 9.81
N GLN A 223 9.93 -1.53 10.30
CA GLN A 223 9.14 -2.07 11.39
C GLN A 223 8.41 -3.32 10.87
N THR A 224 8.79 -4.49 11.40
CA THR A 224 8.37 -5.78 10.85
C THR A 224 7.24 -6.39 11.68
N THR A 225 6.21 -6.86 10.99
CA THR A 225 5.15 -7.73 11.53
C THR A 225 5.13 -9.01 10.72
N GLU A 226 5.03 -10.16 11.37
CA GLU A 226 4.92 -11.45 10.70
C GLU A 226 3.57 -12.09 11.01
N VAL A 227 2.91 -12.64 9.98
CA VAL A 227 1.60 -13.29 10.08
C VAL A 227 1.60 -14.63 9.35
N ALA A 228 0.89 -15.60 9.90
CA ALA A 228 0.64 -16.88 9.22
C ALA A 228 -0.40 -16.65 8.10
N ALA A 229 0.10 -16.48 6.89
CA ALA A 229 -0.68 -16.20 5.69
C ALA A 229 0.04 -16.70 4.44
N SER A 230 -0.73 -16.98 3.38
CA SER A 230 -0.24 -17.19 2.02
C SER A 230 0.38 -15.92 1.45
N HIS A 231 0.66 -15.91 0.13
CA HIS A 231 1.16 -14.72 -0.56
C HIS A 231 0.19 -13.52 -0.56
N VAL A 232 -1.08 -13.72 -0.18
CA VAL A 232 -2.13 -12.69 -0.22
C VAL A 232 -2.72 -12.37 1.16
N PRO A 233 -1.89 -11.90 2.12
CA PRO A 233 -2.37 -11.59 3.48
C PRO A 233 -3.49 -10.53 3.48
N GLN A 234 -3.55 -9.63 2.50
CA GLN A 234 -4.64 -8.66 2.33
C GLN A 234 -6.00 -9.33 2.12
N GLN A 235 -6.01 -10.57 1.64
CA GLN A 235 -7.22 -11.38 1.44
C GLN A 235 -7.55 -12.27 2.63
N SER A 236 -6.55 -12.92 3.23
CA SER A 236 -6.72 -13.92 4.30
C SER A 236 -6.59 -13.32 5.71
N ARG A 237 -5.82 -12.24 5.87
CA ARG A 237 -5.53 -11.53 7.14
C ARG A 237 -5.76 -10.03 7.02
N PRO A 238 -6.89 -9.56 6.48
CA PRO A 238 -7.10 -8.14 6.17
C PRO A 238 -6.98 -7.23 7.40
N ALA A 239 -7.38 -7.69 8.58
CA ALA A 239 -7.26 -6.92 9.82
C ALA A 239 -5.80 -6.69 10.23
N ASP A 240 -4.92 -7.70 10.08
CA ASP A 240 -3.49 -7.57 10.38
C ASP A 240 -2.81 -6.61 9.39
N VAL A 241 -3.14 -6.72 8.10
CA VAL A 241 -2.65 -5.79 7.06
C VAL A 241 -3.12 -4.37 7.34
N ALA A 242 -4.41 -4.16 7.61
CA ALA A 242 -4.95 -2.85 7.95
C ALA A 242 -4.26 -2.24 9.19
N LYS A 243 -3.97 -3.05 10.22
CA LYS A 243 -3.27 -2.62 11.43
C LYS A 243 -1.87 -2.07 11.11
N VAL A 244 -1.09 -2.74 10.27
CA VAL A 244 0.26 -2.27 9.87
C VAL A 244 0.16 -0.96 9.10
N ILE A 245 -0.80 -0.83 8.18
CA ILE A 245 -1.02 0.41 7.43
C ILE A 245 -1.44 1.56 8.36
N ILE A 246 -2.35 1.31 9.31
CA ILE A 246 -2.80 2.30 10.29
C ILE A 246 -1.61 2.79 11.14
N GLN A 247 -0.74 1.90 11.60
CA GLN A 247 0.49 2.27 12.34
C GLN A 247 1.38 3.22 11.52
N ALA A 248 1.54 2.95 10.23
CA ALA A 248 2.29 3.84 9.33
C ALA A 248 1.62 5.21 9.21
N VAL A 249 0.29 5.26 9.06
CA VAL A 249 -0.49 6.51 9.00
C VAL A 249 -0.34 7.32 10.29
N GLU A 250 -0.51 6.69 11.45
CA GLU A 250 -0.41 7.34 12.76
C GLU A 250 1.00 7.91 13.00
N LYS A 251 2.03 7.15 12.64
CA LYS A 251 3.42 7.59 12.77
C LYS A 251 3.74 8.75 11.82
N THR A 252 3.24 8.70 10.58
CA THR A 252 3.39 9.78 9.60
C THR A 252 2.70 11.05 10.09
N GLN A 253 1.47 10.95 10.60
CA GLN A 253 0.73 12.08 11.15
C GLN A 253 1.44 12.70 12.38
N ALA A 254 2.04 11.87 13.24
CA ALA A 254 2.77 12.35 14.41
C ALA A 254 4.07 13.07 14.06
N ALA A 255 4.70 12.72 12.93
CA ALA A 255 5.96 13.35 12.47
C ALA A 255 5.73 14.70 11.75
N ALA A 256 4.49 15.01 11.35
CA ALA A 256 4.11 16.26 10.72
C ALA A 256 3.83 17.40 11.75
N LYS A 257 3.77 17.04 13.04
CA LYS A 257 3.59 17.99 14.18
C LYS A 257 4.92 18.45 14.73
#